data_7a044b401af837dbdeed53539258e017
#
_entry.id   7a044b401af837dbdeed53539258e017
#
_cell.length_a   1.000
_cell.length_b   1.000
_cell.length_c   1.000
_cell.angle_alpha   90.00
_cell.angle_beta   90.00
_cell.angle_gamma   90.00
#
_symmetry.space_group_name_H-M   'P 1'
#
loop_
_entity.id
_entity.type
_entity.pdbx_description
1 polymer ?
#
loop_
_entity_poly.entity_id
_entity_poly.type
_entity_poly.pdbx_seq_one_letter_code
_entity_poly.pdbx_strand_id
1 'polypeptide(L)'
;GWDPPGHRTVIDDPTWASADMWFHDFDGEGTLDLVANQIFSGTVTVYRHPGDNLADPWVQEVIIDDLVSPSDMWLADMDNDGLVDVISADHTAHRGVWHKNPGTLDELWQMNLIFRDIRLPGDFVMVDMDEDGDLDWVGTSLTLGQAFIVEQVQPETSLVTTISLPDGFSGTPTKLLVTLAETLPVTGPPTAVLATIENADADGDGTGDLEEILNPNRDLVLAMPDVGVAGDYYVVVAMFMEGGGQFQPVPGVDYMAESGQLSLGAGQAAVGLELMLVPGGGP
;
A
#
# COMPACT_ATOMS: atom_id res chain seq x y z
N GLY A 1 34.91 29.21 -5.58
CA GLY A 1 33.77 30.08 -5.82
C GLY A 1 33.01 29.63 -7.05
N TRP A 2 31.69 29.79 -7.11
CA TRP A 2 30.92 29.64 -8.33
C TRP A 2 31.50 30.49 -9.42
N ASP A 3 31.87 29.89 -10.52
CA ASP A 3 32.32 30.59 -11.70
C ASP A 3 31.24 30.49 -12.78
N PRO A 4 30.37 31.52 -12.96
CA PRO A 4 29.37 31.50 -14.02
C PRO A 4 30.06 31.80 -15.38
N PRO A 5 29.58 31.20 -16.49
CA PRO A 5 28.40 30.36 -16.57
C PRO A 5 28.69 28.89 -16.26
N GLY A 6 27.94 28.30 -15.32
CA GLY A 6 27.97 26.87 -15.11
C GLY A 6 27.58 26.10 -16.38
N HIS A 7 28.15 24.92 -16.57
CA HIS A 7 27.69 24.03 -17.64
C HIS A 7 26.32 23.49 -17.24
N ARG A 8 25.34 23.63 -18.15
CA ARG A 8 24.01 23.03 -18.05
C ARG A 8 23.96 21.82 -18.95
N THR A 9 23.70 20.66 -18.36
CA THR A 9 23.36 19.44 -19.10
C THR A 9 21.86 19.19 -18.96
N VAL A 10 21.18 18.89 -20.07
CA VAL A 10 19.78 18.46 -20.06
C VAL A 10 19.80 16.94 -20.04
N ILE A 11 19.24 16.34 -18.98
CA ILE A 11 19.17 14.89 -18.79
C ILE A 11 18.03 14.30 -19.61
N ASP A 12 16.89 15.01 -19.62
CA ASP A 12 15.70 14.62 -20.36
C ASP A 12 14.94 15.87 -20.88
N ASP A 13 14.34 15.77 -22.07
CA ASP A 13 13.50 16.83 -22.68
C ASP A 13 12.55 16.18 -23.71
N PRO A 14 11.23 16.21 -23.52
CA PRO A 14 10.49 16.92 -22.47
C PRO A 14 10.18 16.01 -21.27
N THR A 15 10.52 16.46 -20.07
CA THR A 15 9.92 15.92 -18.85
C THR A 15 8.53 16.52 -18.66
N TRP A 16 7.55 15.68 -18.35
CA TRP A 16 6.18 16.13 -18.09
C TRP A 16 6.03 16.57 -16.62
N ALA A 17 6.58 17.76 -16.30
CA ALA A 17 6.48 18.40 -14.98
C ALA A 17 6.87 17.47 -13.80
N SER A 18 8.17 17.27 -13.63
CA SER A 18 8.71 16.72 -12.39
C SER A 18 8.35 17.60 -11.21
N ALA A 19 7.79 17.00 -10.14
CA ALA A 19 7.52 17.70 -8.90
C ALA A 19 8.70 17.55 -7.92
N ASP A 20 9.27 16.36 -7.83
CA ASP A 20 10.36 16.07 -6.92
C ASP A 20 11.40 15.13 -7.53
N MET A 21 12.60 15.13 -6.96
CA MET A 21 13.72 14.31 -7.42
C MET A 21 14.67 13.97 -6.28
N TRP A 22 15.24 12.75 -6.37
CA TRP A 22 16.23 12.25 -5.43
C TRP A 22 17.40 11.57 -6.16
N PHE A 23 18.44 11.26 -5.41
CA PHE A 23 19.62 10.56 -5.92
C PHE A 23 19.89 9.32 -5.08
N HIS A 24 20.11 8.20 -5.75
CA HIS A 24 20.50 6.93 -5.14
C HIS A 24 21.24 6.08 -6.18
N ASP A 25 22.13 5.20 -5.74
CA ASP A 25 22.79 4.22 -6.59
C ASP A 25 21.89 2.98 -6.69
N PHE A 26 20.98 2.97 -7.69
CA PHE A 26 19.99 1.90 -7.84
C PHE A 26 20.53 0.65 -8.52
N ASP A 27 21.61 0.75 -9.29
CA ASP A 27 22.21 -0.37 -10.01
C ASP A 27 23.49 -0.93 -9.36
N GLY A 28 23.93 -0.30 -8.26
CA GLY A 28 25.09 -0.75 -7.48
C GLY A 28 26.44 -0.50 -8.17
N GLU A 29 26.50 0.38 -9.18
CA GLU A 29 27.74 0.70 -9.90
C GLU A 29 28.63 1.72 -9.16
N GLY A 30 28.14 2.28 -8.04
CA GLY A 30 28.87 3.23 -7.19
C GLY A 30 28.73 4.69 -7.65
N THR A 31 27.84 4.98 -8.59
CA THR A 31 27.47 6.33 -9.03
C THR A 31 26.02 6.62 -8.67
N LEU A 32 25.68 7.91 -8.44
CA LEU A 32 24.32 8.28 -8.09
C LEU A 32 23.45 8.44 -9.34
N ASP A 33 22.40 7.65 -9.43
CA ASP A 33 21.33 7.82 -10.40
C ASP A 33 20.39 8.91 -9.94
N LEU A 34 19.66 9.51 -10.88
CA LEU A 34 18.58 10.44 -10.60
C LEU A 34 17.25 9.69 -10.68
N VAL A 35 16.43 9.79 -9.65
CA VAL A 35 15.02 9.36 -9.69
C VAL A 35 14.12 10.58 -9.62
N ALA A 36 13.09 10.63 -10.47
CA ALA A 36 12.17 11.75 -10.53
C ALA A 36 10.73 11.28 -10.76
N ASN A 37 9.78 11.88 -10.04
CA ASN A 37 8.36 11.70 -10.31
C ASN A 37 7.88 12.64 -11.41
N GLN A 38 6.83 12.26 -12.10
CA GLN A 38 6.22 13.03 -13.18
C GLN A 38 4.71 13.18 -12.95
N ILE A 39 4.29 14.40 -12.60
CA ILE A 39 2.92 14.70 -12.13
C ILE A 39 1.86 14.27 -13.13
N PHE A 40 2.04 14.58 -14.43
CA PHE A 40 0.97 14.39 -15.42
C PHE A 40 0.94 12.99 -16.03
N SER A 41 2.03 12.25 -16.00
CA SER A 41 2.06 10.85 -16.46
C SER A 41 1.77 9.88 -15.33
N GLY A 42 1.89 10.30 -14.06
CA GLY A 42 1.75 9.41 -12.90
C GLY A 42 2.88 8.41 -12.78
N THR A 43 4.07 8.74 -13.31
CA THR A 43 5.21 7.82 -13.35
C THR A 43 6.34 8.25 -12.44
N VAL A 44 7.18 7.30 -12.05
CA VAL A 44 8.51 7.56 -11.51
C VAL A 44 9.54 6.90 -12.40
N THR A 45 10.55 7.68 -12.78
CA THR A 45 11.60 7.26 -13.71
C THR A 45 12.97 7.37 -13.04
N VAL A 46 13.76 6.32 -13.14
CA VAL A 46 15.19 6.33 -12.81
C VAL A 46 15.97 6.67 -14.07
N TYR A 47 16.87 7.61 -13.94
CA TYR A 47 17.83 8.00 -14.97
C TYR A 47 19.21 7.54 -14.50
N ARG A 48 19.74 6.48 -15.12
CA ARG A 48 21.02 5.92 -14.75
C ARG A 48 22.15 6.87 -15.09
N HIS A 49 23.08 7.02 -14.18
CA HIS A 49 24.25 7.86 -14.33
C HIS A 49 25.11 7.39 -15.53
N PRO A 50 25.47 8.28 -16.47
CA PRO A 50 26.15 7.88 -17.72
C PRO A 50 27.65 7.57 -17.56
N GLY A 51 28.18 7.53 -16.33
CA GLY A 51 29.60 7.32 -16.07
C GLY A 51 30.43 8.61 -16.05
N ASP A 52 31.58 8.62 -16.70
CA ASP A 52 32.57 9.69 -16.57
C ASP A 52 32.13 11.06 -17.15
N ASN A 53 31.18 11.08 -18.08
CA ASN A 53 30.75 12.31 -18.76
C ASN A 53 29.24 12.51 -18.62
N LEU A 54 28.85 13.47 -17.79
CA LEU A 54 27.45 13.82 -17.55
C LEU A 54 26.68 14.32 -18.78
N ALA A 55 27.38 14.65 -19.87
CA ALA A 55 26.77 15.05 -21.13
C ALA A 55 26.38 13.86 -22.03
N ASP A 56 26.79 12.65 -21.68
CA ASP A 56 26.36 11.44 -22.37
C ASP A 56 24.88 11.13 -22.01
N PRO A 57 24.16 10.38 -22.86
CA PRO A 57 22.75 10.08 -22.62
C PRO A 57 22.55 9.27 -21.33
N TRP A 58 21.62 9.71 -20.48
CA TRP A 58 21.15 8.98 -19.31
C TRP A 58 20.13 7.94 -19.75
N VAL A 59 20.34 6.69 -19.37
CA VAL A 59 19.37 5.61 -19.64
C VAL A 59 18.17 5.77 -18.73
N GLN A 60 16.97 5.70 -19.29
CA GLN A 60 15.70 5.94 -18.57
C GLN A 60 14.99 4.61 -18.32
N GLU A 61 14.60 4.35 -17.09
CA GLU A 61 13.83 3.19 -16.67
C GLU A 61 12.60 3.67 -15.88
N VAL A 62 11.40 3.41 -16.40
CA VAL A 62 10.16 3.68 -15.67
C VAL A 62 9.94 2.55 -14.67
N ILE A 63 10.02 2.87 -13.39
CA ILE A 63 9.85 1.91 -12.30
C ILE A 63 8.44 1.92 -11.68
N ILE A 64 7.68 3.01 -11.85
CA ILE A 64 6.31 3.16 -11.36
C ILE A 64 5.48 3.85 -12.45
N ASP A 65 4.25 3.33 -12.69
CA ASP A 65 3.32 3.88 -13.71
C ASP A 65 1.84 3.89 -13.26
N ASP A 66 1.58 3.70 -11.97
CA ASP A 66 0.24 3.56 -11.39
C ASP A 66 -0.15 4.68 -10.40
N LEU A 67 0.61 5.78 -10.38
CA LEU A 67 0.24 7.00 -9.66
C LEU A 67 -0.69 7.87 -10.52
N VAL A 68 -1.50 8.69 -9.86
CA VAL A 68 -2.42 9.61 -10.57
C VAL A 68 -1.79 11.00 -10.71
N SER A 69 -1.25 11.54 -9.64
CA SER A 69 -0.64 12.87 -9.62
C SER A 69 0.34 12.98 -8.46
N PRO A 70 1.52 12.36 -8.56
CA PRO A 70 2.52 12.42 -7.50
C PRO A 70 3.00 13.86 -7.31
N SER A 71 2.92 14.36 -6.07
CA SER A 71 3.29 15.73 -5.71
C SER A 71 4.63 15.81 -4.98
N ASP A 72 4.95 14.79 -4.22
CA ASP A 72 6.16 14.71 -3.41
C ASP A 72 6.63 13.26 -3.33
N MET A 73 7.91 13.05 -3.03
CA MET A 73 8.53 11.73 -3.04
C MET A 73 9.61 11.65 -1.96
N TRP A 74 9.77 10.45 -1.39
CA TRP A 74 10.83 10.14 -0.43
C TRP A 74 11.47 8.79 -0.77
N LEU A 75 12.71 8.59 -0.36
CA LEU A 75 13.43 7.33 -0.52
C LEU A 75 13.79 6.76 0.86
N ALA A 76 13.34 5.54 1.13
CA ALA A 76 13.68 4.81 2.35
C ALA A 76 13.53 3.29 2.13
N ASP A 77 14.16 2.49 2.96
CA ASP A 77 13.90 1.05 3.06
C ASP A 77 12.71 0.83 4.00
N MET A 78 11.52 0.62 3.42
CA MET A 78 10.25 0.58 4.17
C MET A 78 9.96 -0.77 4.81
N ASP A 79 10.56 -1.85 4.33
CA ASP A 79 10.31 -3.19 4.84
C ASP A 79 11.57 -3.87 5.41
N ASN A 80 12.65 -3.10 5.56
CA ASN A 80 13.93 -3.55 6.12
C ASN A 80 14.58 -4.72 5.35
N ASP A 81 14.39 -4.77 4.02
CA ASP A 81 15.02 -5.79 3.17
C ASP A 81 16.41 -5.38 2.65
N GLY A 82 16.84 -4.17 2.95
CA GLY A 82 18.13 -3.59 2.58
C GLY A 82 18.13 -2.87 1.23
N LEU A 83 16.98 -2.78 0.56
CA LEU A 83 16.79 -2.03 -0.68
C LEU A 83 16.02 -0.73 -0.40
N VAL A 84 16.34 0.30 -1.17
CA VAL A 84 15.64 1.58 -1.02
C VAL A 84 14.39 1.59 -1.89
N ASP A 85 13.25 1.86 -1.25
CA ASP A 85 11.93 1.97 -1.85
C ASP A 85 11.61 3.42 -2.22
N VAL A 86 10.53 3.60 -2.98
CA VAL A 86 9.97 4.91 -3.33
C VAL A 86 8.66 5.13 -2.60
N ILE A 87 8.60 6.18 -1.78
CA ILE A 87 7.39 6.63 -1.10
C ILE A 87 6.84 7.85 -1.84
N SER A 88 5.52 7.93 -2.06
CA SER A 88 4.90 9.01 -2.83
C SER A 88 3.62 9.53 -2.20
N ALA A 89 3.48 10.87 -2.18
CA ALA A 89 2.22 11.54 -1.98
C ALA A 89 1.45 11.57 -3.31
N ASP A 90 0.45 10.72 -3.48
CA ASP A 90 -0.39 10.70 -4.68
C ASP A 90 -1.57 11.67 -4.48
N HIS A 91 -1.32 12.91 -4.85
CA HIS A 91 -2.05 14.11 -4.47
C HIS A 91 -3.54 14.05 -4.80
N THR A 92 -3.92 13.82 -6.05
CA THR A 92 -5.33 13.80 -6.46
C THR A 92 -6.01 12.45 -6.19
N ALA A 93 -5.26 11.40 -5.95
CA ALA A 93 -5.79 10.12 -5.47
C ALA A 93 -5.98 10.09 -3.95
N HIS A 94 -5.63 11.18 -3.24
CA HIS A 94 -5.85 11.34 -1.79
C HIS A 94 -5.22 10.25 -0.93
N ARG A 95 -4.05 9.74 -1.35
CA ARG A 95 -3.37 8.61 -0.71
C ARG A 95 -1.87 8.85 -0.54
N GLY A 96 -1.29 8.23 0.46
CA GLY A 96 0.15 7.98 0.58
C GLY A 96 0.43 6.53 0.25
N VAL A 97 1.43 6.29 -0.57
CA VAL A 97 1.81 4.94 -1.02
C VAL A 97 3.32 4.77 -0.97
N TRP A 98 3.78 3.53 -0.90
CA TRP A 98 5.16 3.20 -1.18
C TRP A 98 5.24 2.05 -2.20
N HIS A 99 6.30 2.05 -2.99
CA HIS A 99 6.54 1.03 -4.00
C HIS A 99 7.79 0.26 -3.64
N LYS A 100 7.61 -1.04 -3.46
CA LYS A 100 8.69 -1.94 -3.07
C LYS A 100 9.69 -2.11 -4.20
N ASN A 101 10.96 -1.88 -3.88
CA ASN A 101 12.07 -2.16 -4.79
C ASN A 101 12.28 -3.69 -4.92
N PRO A 102 12.08 -4.28 -6.10
CA PRO A 102 12.28 -5.73 -6.30
C PRO A 102 13.75 -6.12 -6.47
N GLY A 103 14.69 -5.16 -6.35
CA GLY A 103 16.13 -5.37 -6.61
C GLY A 103 16.52 -5.29 -8.07
N THR A 104 15.63 -4.80 -8.94
CA THR A 104 15.89 -4.58 -10.37
C THR A 104 15.11 -3.37 -10.88
N LEU A 105 15.64 -2.75 -11.95
CA LEU A 105 14.95 -1.66 -12.67
C LEU A 105 14.19 -2.15 -13.91
N ASP A 106 14.26 -3.46 -14.22
CA ASP A 106 13.68 -4.03 -15.44
C ASP A 106 12.17 -4.33 -15.34
N GLU A 107 11.57 -4.12 -14.16
CA GLU A 107 10.14 -4.36 -13.92
C GLU A 107 9.50 -3.22 -13.11
N LEU A 108 8.18 -3.10 -13.20
CA LEU A 108 7.42 -2.13 -12.41
C LEU A 108 7.37 -2.56 -10.94
N TRP A 109 7.54 -1.59 -10.05
CA TRP A 109 7.56 -1.80 -8.62
C TRP A 109 6.15 -1.91 -8.05
N GLN A 110 5.97 -2.80 -7.10
CA GLN A 110 4.65 -3.07 -6.51
C GLN A 110 4.23 -1.99 -5.52
N MET A 111 3.02 -1.44 -5.72
CA MET A 111 2.41 -0.46 -4.82
C MET A 111 1.95 -1.11 -3.51
N ASN A 112 2.21 -0.41 -2.41
CA ASN A 112 1.67 -0.66 -1.09
C ASN A 112 1.04 0.63 -0.55
N LEU A 113 -0.12 0.51 0.09
CA LEU A 113 -0.85 1.64 0.63
C LEU A 113 -0.35 1.98 2.03
N ILE A 114 -0.07 3.28 2.29
CA ILE A 114 0.20 3.80 3.64
C ILE A 114 -1.10 4.34 4.25
N PHE A 115 -1.79 5.22 3.54
CA PHE A 115 -3.08 5.78 3.97
C PHE A 115 -3.97 6.14 2.78
N ARG A 116 -5.26 6.24 3.05
CA ARG A 116 -6.30 6.85 2.20
C ARG A 116 -6.99 7.98 2.95
N ASP A 117 -7.77 8.77 2.24
CA ASP A 117 -8.69 9.81 2.79
C ASP A 117 -8.02 11.06 3.36
N ILE A 118 -6.72 11.24 3.16
CA ILE A 118 -6.09 12.53 3.43
C ILE A 118 -6.11 13.36 2.16
N ARG A 119 -7.04 14.31 2.11
CA ARG A 119 -7.28 15.12 0.91
C ARG A 119 -6.04 15.93 0.52
N LEU A 120 -5.62 15.75 -0.73
CA LEU A 120 -4.49 16.44 -1.33
C LEU A 120 -3.26 16.41 -0.39
N PRO A 121 -2.67 15.23 -0.11
CA PRO A 121 -1.43 15.17 0.64
C PRO A 121 -0.36 15.99 -0.13
N GLY A 122 0.35 16.83 0.62
CA GLY A 122 1.39 17.70 0.10
C GLY A 122 2.78 17.20 0.47
N ASP A 123 3.64 18.14 0.91
CA ASP A 123 4.98 17.81 1.39
C ASP A 123 4.92 16.87 2.60
N PHE A 124 5.87 15.94 2.64
CA PHE A 124 6.03 15.01 3.76
C PHE A 124 7.50 14.66 3.99
N VAL A 125 7.75 14.07 5.14
CA VAL A 125 9.01 13.41 5.48
C VAL A 125 8.71 12.06 6.11
N MET A 126 9.62 11.10 5.94
CA MET A 126 9.61 9.84 6.66
C MET A 126 10.58 9.95 7.84
N VAL A 127 10.12 9.67 9.04
CA VAL A 127 10.89 9.80 10.28
C VAL A 127 10.32 8.86 11.34
N ASP A 128 11.20 8.22 12.09
CA ASP A 128 10.83 7.45 13.29
C ASP A 128 10.45 8.45 14.41
N MET A 129 9.14 8.67 14.60
CA MET A 129 8.62 9.70 15.51
C MET A 129 8.49 9.23 16.95
N ASP A 130 8.30 7.95 17.16
CA ASP A 130 8.09 7.35 18.49
C ASP A 130 9.26 6.47 18.95
N GLU A 131 10.32 6.39 18.15
CA GLU A 131 11.56 5.65 18.44
C GLU A 131 11.34 4.11 18.51
N ASP A 132 10.37 3.59 17.76
CA ASP A 132 10.08 2.15 17.71
C ASP A 132 10.87 1.40 16.61
N GLY A 133 11.57 2.13 15.75
CA GLY A 133 12.51 1.62 14.75
C GLY A 133 11.94 1.53 13.35
N ASP A 134 10.71 1.97 13.11
CA ASP A 134 10.15 2.12 11.78
C ASP A 134 9.91 3.60 11.39
N LEU A 135 9.55 3.84 10.14
CA LEU A 135 9.42 5.19 9.62
C LEU A 135 7.96 5.61 9.51
N ASP A 136 7.61 6.68 10.21
CA ASP A 136 6.31 7.30 10.15
C ASP A 136 6.24 8.35 9.05
N TRP A 137 5.04 8.53 8.51
CA TRP A 137 4.74 9.62 7.60
C TRP A 137 4.33 10.87 8.38
N VAL A 138 5.10 11.93 8.27
CA VAL A 138 4.76 13.25 8.80
C VAL A 138 4.54 14.20 7.63
N GLY A 139 3.32 14.65 7.44
CA GLY A 139 2.99 15.42 6.24
C GLY A 139 1.92 16.49 6.43
N THR A 140 1.57 17.11 5.32
CA THR A 140 0.58 18.20 5.25
C THR A 140 -0.55 17.85 4.29
N SER A 141 -1.76 18.36 4.59
CA SER A 141 -2.90 18.35 3.68
C SER A 141 -3.15 19.76 3.20
N LEU A 142 -3.05 19.97 1.88
CA LEU A 142 -3.19 21.30 1.29
C LEU A 142 -4.60 21.88 1.40
N THR A 143 -5.64 21.04 1.34
CA THR A 143 -7.03 21.50 1.43
C THR A 143 -7.54 21.63 2.84
N LEU A 144 -7.06 20.81 3.76
CA LEU A 144 -7.51 20.84 5.15
C LEU A 144 -6.70 21.85 5.98
N GLY A 145 -5.56 22.32 5.47
CA GLY A 145 -4.65 23.19 6.20
C GLY A 145 -4.13 22.52 7.47
N GLN A 146 -3.94 21.21 7.44
CA GLN A 146 -3.52 20.39 8.58
C GLN A 146 -2.13 19.82 8.33
N ALA A 147 -1.35 19.69 9.40
CA ALA A 147 -0.26 18.73 9.47
C ALA A 147 -0.77 17.48 10.17
N PHE A 148 -0.31 16.31 9.74
CA PHE A 148 -0.73 15.03 10.29
C PHE A 148 0.45 14.07 10.38
N ILE A 149 0.30 13.06 11.22
CA ILE A 149 1.21 11.93 11.32
C ILE A 149 0.39 10.69 10.98
N VAL A 150 0.96 9.82 10.16
CA VAL A 150 0.51 8.44 10.00
C VAL A 150 1.63 7.58 10.56
N GLU A 151 1.40 7.07 11.74
CA GLU A 151 2.31 6.21 12.47
C GLU A 151 2.30 4.83 11.81
N GLN A 152 3.49 4.36 11.42
CA GLN A 152 3.69 2.97 11.05
C GLN A 152 3.87 2.20 12.34
N VAL A 153 2.88 1.42 12.71
CA VAL A 153 2.94 0.61 13.92
C VAL A 153 3.59 -0.71 13.58
N GLN A 154 4.79 -0.98 14.08
CA GLN A 154 5.36 -2.34 14.03
C GLN A 154 4.48 -3.25 14.88
N PRO A 155 3.81 -4.20 14.29
CA PRO A 155 2.92 -5.05 15.05
C PRO A 155 3.74 -5.96 15.95
N GLU A 156 3.55 -5.87 17.26
CA GLU A 156 4.03 -6.92 18.19
C GLU A 156 3.48 -8.30 17.80
N THR A 157 2.42 -8.32 17.01
CA THR A 157 1.84 -9.52 16.36
C THR A 157 1.08 -9.09 15.13
N SER A 158 1.72 -8.95 13.98
CA SER A 158 1.00 -8.58 12.76
C SER A 158 0.44 -9.79 12.04
N LEU A 159 -0.79 -9.64 11.60
CA LEU A 159 -1.43 -10.57 10.69
C LEU A 159 -1.58 -9.89 9.33
N VAL A 160 -0.92 -10.42 8.32
CA VAL A 160 -1.10 -9.99 6.93
C VAL A 160 -1.99 -11.00 6.23
N THR A 161 -3.17 -10.59 5.84
CA THR A 161 -4.12 -11.46 5.15
C THR A 161 -4.32 -10.97 3.72
N THR A 162 -3.99 -11.82 2.75
CA THR A 162 -4.33 -11.65 1.35
C THR A 162 -5.68 -12.30 1.09
N ILE A 163 -6.65 -11.52 0.64
CA ILE A 163 -8.01 -11.98 0.36
C ILE A 163 -8.25 -11.92 -1.13
N SER A 164 -8.50 -13.07 -1.74
CA SER A 164 -8.75 -13.21 -3.18
C SER A 164 -10.24 -13.46 -3.43
N LEU A 165 -10.75 -12.88 -4.53
CA LEU A 165 -12.09 -13.17 -5.03
C LEU A 165 -12.09 -14.41 -5.91
N PRO A 166 -13.17 -15.22 -5.89
CA PRO A 166 -13.28 -16.37 -6.78
C PRO A 166 -13.47 -15.94 -8.23
N ASP A 167 -13.04 -16.79 -9.15
CA ASP A 167 -13.30 -16.62 -10.58
C ASP A 167 -14.80 -16.46 -10.86
N GLY A 168 -15.15 -15.44 -11.62
CA GLY A 168 -16.54 -15.14 -11.97
C GLY A 168 -17.33 -14.47 -10.83
N PHE A 169 -16.67 -13.92 -9.83
CA PHE A 169 -17.32 -13.09 -8.82
C PHE A 169 -18.19 -12.02 -9.47
N SER A 170 -19.41 -11.88 -8.96
CA SER A 170 -20.35 -10.85 -9.41
C SER A 170 -21.32 -10.49 -8.27
N GLY A 171 -21.73 -9.26 -8.24
CA GLY A 171 -22.64 -8.71 -7.23
C GLY A 171 -21.99 -7.54 -6.49
N THR A 172 -22.80 -6.81 -5.73
CA THR A 172 -22.37 -5.63 -4.98
C THR A 172 -22.10 -6.04 -3.54
N PRO A 173 -20.85 -5.98 -3.08
CA PRO A 173 -20.53 -6.16 -1.66
C PRO A 173 -21.08 -4.99 -0.85
N THR A 174 -21.48 -5.24 0.37
CA THR A 174 -21.93 -4.21 1.31
C THR A 174 -20.96 -3.98 2.44
N LYS A 175 -20.26 -5.05 2.83
CA LYS A 175 -19.29 -5.02 3.92
C LYS A 175 -18.35 -6.21 3.86
N LEU A 176 -17.09 -5.99 4.22
CA LEU A 176 -16.10 -7.03 4.53
C LEU A 176 -15.79 -7.00 6.03
N LEU A 177 -15.82 -8.16 6.66
CA LEU A 177 -15.51 -8.34 8.06
C LEU A 177 -14.40 -9.36 8.22
N VAL A 178 -13.34 -9.01 8.93
CA VAL A 178 -12.24 -9.90 9.30
C VAL A 178 -12.24 -10.10 10.82
N THR A 179 -12.29 -11.33 11.26
CA THR A 179 -12.44 -11.67 12.68
C THR A 179 -11.53 -12.81 13.10
N LEU A 180 -11.28 -12.92 14.42
CA LEU A 180 -10.68 -14.08 15.05
C LEU A 180 -11.76 -14.93 15.72
N ALA A 181 -11.62 -16.24 15.58
CA ALA A 181 -12.47 -17.23 16.25
C ALA A 181 -11.59 -18.32 16.91
N GLU A 182 -11.98 -18.77 18.08
CA GLU A 182 -11.28 -19.87 18.80
C GLU A 182 -11.63 -21.25 18.23
N THR A 183 -12.77 -21.39 17.58
CA THR A 183 -13.26 -22.65 17.02
C THR A 183 -13.95 -22.48 15.67
N LEU A 184 -13.89 -23.51 14.83
CA LEU A 184 -14.72 -23.67 13.65
C LEU A 184 -15.66 -24.88 13.79
N PRO A 185 -16.93 -24.81 13.32
CA PRO A 185 -17.58 -23.60 12.79
C PRO A 185 -17.79 -22.56 13.89
N VAL A 186 -17.82 -21.28 13.48
CA VAL A 186 -18.05 -20.19 14.43
C VAL A 186 -19.44 -20.29 15.04
N THR A 187 -19.52 -20.51 16.35
CA THR A 187 -20.79 -20.75 17.06
C THR A 187 -21.19 -19.64 18.04
N GLY A 188 -20.53 -18.48 17.96
CA GLY A 188 -20.77 -17.35 18.86
C GLY A 188 -20.24 -16.05 18.27
N PRO A 189 -20.20 -14.98 19.06
CA PRO A 189 -19.52 -13.76 18.64
C PRO A 189 -18.03 -14.06 18.44
N PRO A 190 -17.37 -13.37 17.51
CA PRO A 190 -15.92 -13.52 17.32
C PRO A 190 -15.17 -13.08 18.57
N THR A 191 -13.99 -13.66 18.80
CA THR A 191 -13.10 -13.27 19.91
C THR A 191 -12.61 -11.85 19.73
N ALA A 192 -12.30 -11.48 18.49
CA ALA A 192 -11.92 -10.12 18.11
C ALA A 192 -12.41 -9.79 16.69
N VAL A 193 -12.73 -8.54 16.46
CA VAL A 193 -12.95 -7.98 15.13
C VAL A 193 -11.66 -7.25 14.74
N LEU A 194 -11.00 -7.73 13.72
CA LEU A 194 -9.71 -7.19 13.25
C LEU A 194 -9.90 -6.05 12.25
N ALA A 195 -10.84 -6.21 11.34
CA ALA A 195 -11.15 -5.18 10.36
C ALA A 195 -12.64 -5.21 9.99
N THR A 196 -13.18 -4.04 9.71
CA THR A 196 -14.50 -3.87 9.09
C THR A 196 -14.35 -2.84 7.99
N ILE A 197 -14.69 -3.21 6.76
CA ILE A 197 -14.69 -2.33 5.61
C ILE A 197 -16.11 -2.26 5.07
N GLU A 198 -16.72 -1.09 5.16
CA GLU A 198 -18.06 -0.83 4.62
C GLU A 198 -17.92 -0.39 3.15
N ASN A 199 -18.88 -0.78 2.31
CA ASN A 199 -18.94 -0.32 0.92
C ASN A 199 -19.60 1.05 0.85
N ALA A 200 -18.93 2.07 1.37
CA ALA A 200 -19.37 3.46 1.27
C ALA A 200 -18.78 4.07 -0.03
N ASP A 201 -19.48 5.01 -0.60
CA ASP A 201 -18.98 5.87 -1.68
C ASP A 201 -18.48 7.16 -1.03
N ALA A 202 -17.26 7.12 -0.49
CA ALA A 202 -16.74 8.23 0.31
C ALA A 202 -16.24 9.39 -0.57
N ASP A 203 -15.83 9.11 -1.80
CA ASP A 203 -15.35 10.12 -2.74
C ASP A 203 -16.46 10.66 -3.67
N GLY A 204 -17.62 9.99 -3.73
CA GLY A 204 -18.80 10.43 -4.45
C GLY A 204 -18.75 10.19 -5.96
N ASP A 205 -17.97 9.23 -6.42
CA ASP A 205 -17.85 8.89 -7.84
C ASP A 205 -18.95 7.93 -8.34
N GLY A 206 -19.72 7.35 -7.43
CA GLY A 206 -20.83 6.43 -7.68
C GLY A 206 -20.43 4.95 -7.59
N THR A 207 -19.19 4.65 -7.23
CA THR A 207 -18.69 3.30 -6.94
C THR A 207 -18.42 3.17 -5.45
N GLY A 208 -18.70 2.04 -4.84
CA GLY A 208 -18.41 1.87 -3.41
C GLY A 208 -16.93 1.54 -3.18
N ASP A 209 -16.35 2.10 -2.13
CA ASP A 209 -14.94 1.93 -1.78
C ASP A 209 -14.49 0.46 -1.70
N LEU A 210 -15.37 -0.43 -1.22
CA LEU A 210 -15.09 -1.85 -1.16
C LEU A 210 -15.07 -2.51 -2.55
N GLU A 211 -15.89 -2.06 -3.49
CA GLU A 211 -15.87 -2.53 -4.89
C GLU A 211 -14.59 -2.11 -5.60
N GLU A 212 -14.08 -0.93 -5.32
CA GLU A 212 -12.82 -0.45 -5.90
C GLU A 212 -11.61 -1.23 -5.37
N ILE A 213 -11.60 -1.52 -4.06
CA ILE A 213 -10.55 -2.30 -3.41
C ILE A 213 -10.58 -3.75 -3.91
N LEU A 214 -11.76 -4.34 -4.06
CA LEU A 214 -11.99 -5.71 -4.51
C LEU A 214 -12.09 -5.81 -6.03
N ASN A 215 -11.20 -5.19 -6.76
CA ASN A 215 -11.11 -5.40 -8.20
C ASN A 215 -10.80 -6.88 -8.48
N PRO A 216 -11.56 -7.57 -9.37
CA PRO A 216 -11.42 -9.01 -9.63
C PRO A 216 -10.02 -9.45 -10.13
N ASN A 217 -9.15 -8.51 -10.43
CA ASN A 217 -7.77 -8.77 -10.83
C ASN A 217 -6.73 -8.41 -9.76
N ARG A 218 -7.15 -8.05 -8.53
CA ARG A 218 -6.24 -7.68 -7.44
C ARG A 218 -6.67 -8.34 -6.14
N ASP A 219 -5.72 -8.94 -5.46
CA ASP A 219 -5.91 -9.41 -4.11
C ASP A 219 -5.97 -8.24 -3.14
N LEU A 220 -6.88 -8.31 -2.17
CA LEU A 220 -6.91 -7.36 -1.06
C LEU A 220 -5.90 -7.80 -0.01
N VAL A 221 -4.88 -7.01 0.22
CA VAL A 221 -3.92 -7.23 1.31
C VAL A 221 -4.32 -6.36 2.49
N LEU A 222 -4.62 -6.99 3.62
CA LEU A 222 -4.90 -6.33 4.89
C LEU A 222 -3.76 -6.62 5.85
N ALA A 223 -3.03 -5.59 6.23
CA ALA A 223 -2.12 -5.62 7.36
C ALA A 223 -2.91 -5.21 8.61
N MET A 224 -2.95 -6.08 9.60
CA MET A 224 -3.65 -5.84 10.85
C MET A 224 -2.62 -5.75 11.96
N PRO A 225 -2.27 -4.54 12.39
CA PRO A 225 -1.36 -4.34 13.51
C PRO A 225 -2.02 -4.82 14.79
N ASP A 226 -1.24 -5.37 15.66
CA ASP A 226 -1.57 -5.80 17.02
C ASP A 226 -2.97 -6.39 17.18
N VAL A 227 -3.07 -7.71 17.02
CA VAL A 227 -4.32 -8.43 17.24
C VAL A 227 -4.74 -8.44 18.72
N GLY A 228 -3.91 -7.91 19.62
CA GLY A 228 -4.23 -7.72 21.05
C GLY A 228 -4.51 -8.98 21.85
N VAL A 229 -4.38 -10.16 21.22
CA VAL A 229 -4.70 -11.46 21.83
C VAL A 229 -3.62 -12.48 21.52
N ALA A 230 -3.22 -13.23 22.54
CA ALA A 230 -2.31 -14.36 22.39
C ALA A 230 -3.11 -15.66 22.52
N GLY A 231 -2.81 -16.66 21.70
CA GLY A 231 -3.48 -17.95 21.70
C GLY A 231 -3.61 -18.58 20.33
N ASP A 232 -4.39 -19.65 20.25
CA ASP A 232 -4.66 -20.34 19.00
C ASP A 232 -6.01 -19.90 18.44
N TYR A 233 -6.01 -19.35 17.23
CA TYR A 233 -7.19 -18.77 16.60
C TYR A 233 -7.30 -19.18 15.13
N TYR A 234 -8.49 -18.99 14.57
CA TYR A 234 -8.78 -19.02 13.14
C TYR A 234 -9.10 -17.60 12.70
N VAL A 235 -8.58 -17.19 11.54
CA VAL A 235 -9.03 -15.98 10.87
C VAL A 235 -10.23 -16.33 10.01
N VAL A 236 -11.32 -15.60 10.22
CA VAL A 236 -12.54 -15.75 9.46
C VAL A 236 -12.84 -14.44 8.74
N VAL A 237 -12.96 -14.53 7.45
CA VAL A 237 -13.35 -13.41 6.59
C VAL A 237 -14.76 -13.65 6.09
N ALA A 238 -15.63 -12.67 6.27
CA ALA A 238 -16.99 -12.68 5.75
C ALA A 238 -17.24 -11.45 4.90
N MET A 239 -17.62 -11.64 3.63
CA MET A 239 -18.05 -10.58 2.76
C MET A 239 -19.56 -10.65 2.59
N PHE A 240 -20.25 -9.63 3.04
CA PHE A 240 -21.69 -9.50 2.95
C PHE A 240 -22.07 -8.82 1.64
N MET A 241 -23.06 -9.37 0.98
CA MET A 241 -23.54 -8.91 -0.32
C MET A 241 -24.87 -8.20 -0.19
N GLU A 242 -25.27 -7.43 -1.20
CA GLU A 242 -26.62 -6.86 -1.26
C GLU A 242 -27.66 -7.99 -1.21
N GLY A 243 -28.60 -7.89 -0.26
CA GLY A 243 -29.58 -8.94 0.02
C GLY A 243 -29.12 -10.07 0.90
N GLY A 244 -27.85 -10.05 1.37
CA GLY A 244 -27.26 -11.00 2.29
C GLY A 244 -27.49 -10.68 3.77
N GLY A 245 -26.67 -11.28 4.63
CA GLY A 245 -26.72 -11.07 6.08
C GLY A 245 -26.16 -9.72 6.52
N GLN A 246 -26.41 -9.36 7.76
CA GLN A 246 -25.78 -8.17 8.38
C GLN A 246 -24.72 -8.55 9.43
N PHE A 247 -24.91 -9.68 10.08
CA PHE A 247 -24.02 -10.19 11.15
C PHE A 247 -23.64 -11.65 10.99
N GLN A 248 -24.46 -12.41 10.26
CA GLN A 248 -24.18 -13.81 9.93
C GLN A 248 -24.33 -13.99 8.42
N PRO A 249 -23.34 -14.60 7.76
CA PRO A 249 -23.39 -14.84 6.33
C PRO A 249 -24.57 -15.74 5.94
N VAL A 250 -25.25 -15.39 4.87
CA VAL A 250 -26.36 -16.17 4.30
C VAL A 250 -25.79 -17.11 3.22
N PRO A 251 -25.96 -18.43 3.38
CA PRO A 251 -25.50 -19.40 2.40
C PRO A 251 -25.99 -19.11 0.98
N GLY A 252 -25.08 -19.13 0.01
CA GLY A 252 -25.40 -18.89 -1.40
C GLY A 252 -25.60 -17.42 -1.79
N VAL A 253 -25.49 -16.48 -0.84
CA VAL A 253 -25.55 -15.04 -1.06
C VAL A 253 -24.23 -14.39 -0.68
N ASP A 254 -23.80 -14.58 0.57
CA ASP A 254 -22.55 -14.01 1.10
C ASP A 254 -21.36 -14.92 0.84
N TYR A 255 -20.15 -14.37 0.95
CA TYR A 255 -18.91 -15.10 0.76
C TYR A 255 -18.14 -15.23 2.07
N MET A 256 -17.41 -16.32 2.24
CA MET A 256 -16.59 -16.60 3.42
C MET A 256 -15.24 -17.18 3.05
N ALA A 257 -14.26 -16.96 3.91
CA ALA A 257 -13.00 -17.69 3.92
C ALA A 257 -12.57 -17.94 5.37
N GLU A 258 -11.92 -19.07 5.62
CA GLU A 258 -11.42 -19.46 6.92
C GLU A 258 -9.98 -19.92 6.79
N SER A 259 -9.12 -19.50 7.72
CA SER A 259 -7.73 -19.97 7.78
C SER A 259 -7.63 -21.37 8.43
N GLY A 260 -6.46 -22.00 8.31
CA GLY A 260 -6.04 -22.99 9.30
C GLY A 260 -5.88 -22.37 10.69
N GLN A 261 -5.70 -23.20 11.71
CA GLN A 261 -5.42 -22.72 13.06
C GLN A 261 -4.05 -22.01 13.10
N LEU A 262 -4.03 -20.84 13.69
CA LEU A 262 -2.86 -19.98 13.86
C LEU A 262 -2.57 -19.83 15.33
N SER A 263 -1.31 -19.97 15.71
CA SER A 263 -0.84 -19.59 17.06
C SER A 263 -0.34 -18.15 17.01
N LEU A 264 -1.02 -17.26 17.70
CA LEU A 264 -0.65 -15.86 17.86
C LEU A 264 0.06 -15.67 19.19
N GLY A 265 1.22 -15.04 19.21
CA GLY A 265 1.99 -14.80 20.43
C GLY A 265 2.78 -13.50 20.36
N ALA A 266 3.04 -12.87 21.50
CA ALA A 266 3.83 -11.66 21.58
C ALA A 266 5.22 -11.87 20.95
N GLY A 267 5.63 -10.96 20.06
CA GLY A 267 6.95 -10.99 19.41
C GLY A 267 7.06 -11.99 18.27
N GLN A 268 5.97 -12.48 17.69
CA GLN A 268 6.00 -13.27 16.46
C GLN A 268 5.96 -12.36 15.25
N ALA A 269 6.84 -12.65 14.27
CA ALA A 269 6.82 -12.02 12.96
C ALA A 269 5.44 -12.19 12.28
N ALA A 270 5.11 -11.28 11.38
CA ALA A 270 3.88 -11.29 10.59
C ALA A 270 3.54 -12.68 10.05
N VAL A 271 2.33 -13.16 10.33
CA VAL A 271 1.81 -14.38 9.74
C VAL A 271 1.10 -14.01 8.44
N GLY A 272 1.67 -14.40 7.32
CA GLY A 272 1.04 -14.25 6.01
C GLY A 272 -0.05 -15.31 5.80
N LEU A 273 -1.25 -14.90 5.43
CA LEU A 273 -2.37 -15.75 5.07
C LEU A 273 -2.85 -15.43 3.66
N GLU A 274 -3.10 -16.48 2.89
CA GLU A 274 -3.81 -16.37 1.61
C GLU A 274 -5.20 -17.02 1.79
N LEU A 275 -6.25 -16.21 1.66
CA LEU A 275 -7.63 -16.64 1.83
C LEU A 275 -8.44 -16.36 0.57
N MET A 276 -8.99 -17.41 -0.05
CA MET A 276 -9.91 -17.27 -1.17
C MET A 276 -11.35 -17.28 -0.66
N LEU A 277 -12.10 -16.22 -0.94
CA LEU A 277 -13.52 -16.16 -0.63
C LEU A 277 -14.30 -17.19 -1.45
N VAL A 278 -15.15 -17.94 -0.80
CA VAL A 278 -16.05 -18.90 -1.45
C VAL A 278 -17.50 -18.55 -1.12
N PRO A 279 -18.49 -18.82 -1.99
CA PRO A 279 -19.89 -18.61 -1.64
C PRO A 279 -20.23 -19.31 -0.32
N GLY A 280 -20.73 -18.55 0.64
CA GLY A 280 -21.09 -19.05 1.96
C GLY A 280 -22.12 -20.19 1.85
N GLY A 281 -21.70 -21.34 2.22
CA GLY A 281 -22.47 -22.57 2.27
C GLY A 281 -21.58 -23.55 2.99
N GLY A 282 -21.57 -23.46 4.33
CA GLY A 282 -20.91 -24.48 5.14
C GLY A 282 -21.46 -25.86 4.86
N PRO A 283 -20.69 -26.91 5.21
CA PRO A 283 -21.10 -28.30 5.01
C PRO A 283 -22.42 -28.63 5.67
#